data_94a50fc5193bb969421489632adb4e6c
#
_entry.id   94a50fc5193bb969421489632adb4e6c
#
_cell.length_a   1.000
_cell.length_b   1.000
_cell.length_c   1.000
_cell.angle_alpha   90.00
_cell.angle_beta   90.00
_cell.angle_gamma   90.00
#
_symmetry.space_group_name_H-M   'P 1'
#
loop_
_entity.id
_entity.type
_entity.pdbx_description
1 polymer ?
#
loop_
_entity_poly.entity_id
_entity_poly.type
_entity_poly.pdbx_seq_one_letter_code
_entity_poly.pdbx_strand_id
1 'polypeptide(L)'
;MLGAGIMGGGIAYQSAWKGVPVVMKDINDKSLTLGMTEAAKLLNKQLERGKIDGLKLAGVISTIHPTLDYAGFDRVDVVVEAVVENPKVKKAVLAETEQKVRPDTVLASNT
;
A
#
# COMPACT_ATOMS: atom_id res chain seq x y z
N MET A 1 -2.97 2.57 1.01
CA MET A 1 -1.58 2.93 1.31
C MET A 1 -1.15 4.09 0.44
N LEU A 2 -0.93 5.23 1.03
CA LEU A 2 -0.41 6.41 0.33
C LEU A 2 1.11 6.39 0.42
N GLY A 3 1.75 6.32 -0.72
CA GLY A 3 3.19 6.14 -0.83
C GLY A 3 3.53 4.68 -1.04
N ALA A 4 4.40 4.43 -1.96
CA ALA A 4 4.94 3.10 -2.25
C ALA A 4 6.42 3.08 -1.86
N GLY A 5 7.29 2.49 -2.67
CA GLY A 5 8.68 2.34 -2.32
C GLY A 5 8.87 1.20 -1.32
N ILE A 6 10.01 1.18 -0.65
CA ILE A 6 10.36 0.07 0.25
C ILE A 6 9.45 0.05 1.48
N MET A 7 9.21 1.21 2.10
CA MET A 7 8.36 1.29 3.29
C MET A 7 6.90 0.99 2.95
N GLY A 8 6.36 1.62 1.90
CA GLY A 8 4.98 1.40 1.47
C GLY A 8 4.73 -0.04 1.06
N GLY A 9 5.67 -0.63 0.32
CA GLY A 9 5.61 -2.03 -0.07
C GLY A 9 5.63 -2.98 1.12
N GLY A 10 6.44 -2.67 2.13
CA GLY A 10 6.50 -3.46 3.37
C GLY A 10 5.20 -3.42 4.16
N ILE A 11 4.58 -2.24 4.26
CA ILE A 11 3.30 -2.09 4.94
C ILE A 11 2.18 -2.80 4.17
N ALA A 12 2.18 -2.66 2.84
CA ALA A 12 1.22 -3.36 1.99
C ALA A 12 1.36 -4.88 2.13
N TYR A 13 2.59 -5.38 2.18
CA TYR A 13 2.85 -6.80 2.42
C TYR A 13 2.26 -7.26 3.75
N GLN A 14 2.52 -6.53 4.84
CA GLN A 14 2.02 -6.89 6.16
C GLN A 14 0.49 -6.96 6.18
N SER A 15 -0.16 -6.00 5.55
CA SER A 15 -1.62 -5.96 5.49
C SER A 15 -2.17 -7.13 4.67
N ALA A 16 -1.61 -7.37 3.49
CA ALA A 16 -2.04 -8.45 2.60
C ALA A 16 -1.78 -9.81 3.22
N TRP A 17 -0.66 -9.97 3.92
CA TRP A 17 -0.31 -11.20 4.63
C TRP A 17 -1.38 -11.57 5.66
N LYS A 18 -1.97 -10.58 6.30
CA LYS A 18 -3.03 -10.77 7.29
C LYS A 18 -4.43 -10.83 6.69
N GLY A 19 -4.54 -10.83 5.37
CA GLY A 19 -5.80 -10.96 4.67
C GLY A 19 -6.53 -9.65 4.43
N VAL A 20 -5.86 -8.51 4.57
CA VAL A 20 -6.45 -7.19 4.33
C VAL A 20 -6.07 -6.71 2.93
N PRO A 21 -7.05 -6.53 2.02
CA PRO A 21 -6.76 -5.98 0.69
C PRO A 21 -6.21 -4.56 0.79
N VAL A 22 -5.28 -4.22 -0.11
CA VAL A 22 -4.59 -2.93 -0.10
C VAL A 22 -4.67 -2.26 -1.46
N VAL A 23 -5.01 -0.98 -1.47
CA VAL A 23 -4.80 -0.12 -2.63
C VAL A 23 -3.55 0.72 -2.31
N MET A 24 -2.52 0.60 -3.14
CA MET A 24 -1.25 1.27 -2.94
C MET A 24 -1.07 2.34 -4.01
N LYS A 25 -1.12 3.60 -3.60
CA LYS A 25 -1.03 4.75 -4.50
C LYS A 25 0.30 5.46 -4.40
N ASP A 26 0.85 5.84 -5.54
CA ASP A 26 1.95 6.79 -5.62
C ASP A 26 1.81 7.65 -6.87
N ILE A 27 2.72 8.60 -7.03
CA ILE A 27 2.67 9.58 -8.12
C ILE A 27 3.34 9.12 -9.40
N ASN A 28 4.15 8.05 -9.36
CA ASN A 28 4.82 7.53 -10.55
C ASN A 28 4.97 6.01 -10.51
N ASP A 29 5.16 5.43 -11.69
CA ASP A 29 5.30 3.99 -11.87
C ASP A 29 6.54 3.42 -11.18
N LYS A 30 7.61 4.18 -11.12
CA LYS A 30 8.87 3.73 -10.51
C LYS A 30 8.68 3.42 -9.04
N SER A 31 8.00 4.30 -8.31
CA SER A 31 7.71 4.08 -6.89
C SER A 31 6.78 2.90 -6.69
N LEU A 32 5.76 2.75 -7.54
CA LEU A 32 4.85 1.61 -7.48
C LEU A 32 5.60 0.30 -7.74
N THR A 33 6.51 0.29 -8.72
CA THR A 33 7.33 -0.89 -9.02
C THR A 33 8.20 -1.26 -7.82
N LEU A 34 8.81 -0.27 -7.16
CA LEU A 34 9.62 -0.52 -5.96
C LEU A 34 8.76 -1.13 -4.84
N GLY A 35 7.56 -0.61 -4.62
CA GLY A 35 6.65 -1.13 -3.61
C GLY A 35 6.22 -2.56 -3.89
N MET A 36 5.82 -2.85 -5.11
CA MET A 36 5.41 -4.19 -5.52
C MET A 36 6.58 -5.17 -5.45
N THR A 37 7.77 -4.74 -5.85
CA THR A 37 8.98 -5.56 -5.78
C THR A 37 9.32 -5.91 -4.33
N GLU A 38 9.21 -4.95 -3.42
CA GLU A 38 9.44 -5.19 -1.99
C GLU A 38 8.43 -6.17 -1.41
N ALA A 39 7.15 -6.00 -1.73
CA ALA A 39 6.11 -6.92 -1.26
C ALA A 39 6.36 -8.34 -1.78
N ALA A 40 6.69 -8.48 -3.06
CA ALA A 40 7.00 -9.76 -3.67
C ALA A 40 8.23 -10.41 -3.03
N LYS A 41 9.27 -9.62 -2.75
CA LYS A 41 10.49 -10.09 -2.08
C LYS A 41 10.19 -10.67 -0.70
N LEU A 42 9.37 -9.98 0.08
CA LEU A 42 8.99 -10.44 1.42
C LEU A 42 8.13 -11.70 1.37
N LEU A 43 7.23 -11.80 0.39
CA LEU A 43 6.44 -13.02 0.17
C LEU A 43 7.30 -14.19 -0.27
N ASN A 44 8.28 -13.95 -1.13
CA ASN A 44 9.20 -15.00 -1.57
C ASN A 44 10.02 -15.56 -0.42
N LYS A 45 10.36 -14.75 0.58
CA LYS A 45 11.03 -15.25 1.80
C LYS A 45 10.15 -16.23 2.55
N GLN A 46 8.85 -16.01 2.62
CA GLN A 46 7.91 -16.93 3.24
C GLN A 46 7.80 -18.24 2.44
N LEU A 47 7.83 -18.14 1.12
CA LEU A 47 7.83 -19.30 0.23
C LEU A 47 9.09 -20.16 0.46
N GLU A 48 10.26 -19.54 0.52
CA GLU A 48 11.54 -20.22 0.76
C GLU A 48 11.57 -20.91 2.12
N ARG A 49 10.91 -20.34 3.11
CA ARG A 49 10.81 -20.92 4.46
C ARG A 49 9.76 -22.02 4.56
N GLY A 50 9.07 -22.32 3.46
CA GLY A 50 8.04 -23.35 3.42
C GLY A 50 6.74 -23.00 4.15
N LYS A 51 6.54 -21.72 4.50
CA LYS A 51 5.32 -21.27 5.20
C LYS A 51 4.13 -21.12 4.29
N ILE A 52 4.37 -20.94 3.00
CA ILE A 52 3.33 -20.84 1.97
C ILE A 52 3.79 -21.57 0.72
N ASP A 53 2.85 -21.89 -0.16
CA ASP A 53 3.14 -22.41 -1.50
C ASP A 53 2.99 -21.29 -2.54
N GLY A 54 3.29 -21.60 -3.79
CA GLY A 54 3.20 -20.64 -4.89
C GLY A 54 1.79 -20.13 -5.12
N LEU A 55 0.78 -20.96 -4.90
CA LEU A 55 -0.61 -20.58 -5.05
C LEU A 55 -1.02 -19.55 -3.99
N LYS A 56 -0.59 -19.77 -2.75
CA LYS A 56 -0.84 -18.83 -1.65
C LYS A 56 -0.13 -17.50 -1.90
N LEU A 57 1.12 -17.54 -2.39
CA LEU A 57 1.86 -16.34 -2.74
C LEU A 57 1.10 -15.52 -3.79
N ALA A 58 0.64 -16.15 -4.86
CA ALA A 58 -0.11 -15.49 -5.90
C ALA A 58 -1.40 -14.86 -5.36
N GLY A 59 -2.10 -15.56 -4.47
CA GLY A 59 -3.30 -15.07 -3.83
C GLY A 59 -3.05 -13.83 -2.98
N VAL A 60 -2.00 -13.83 -2.18
CA VAL A 60 -1.66 -12.69 -1.33
C VAL A 60 -1.25 -11.47 -2.15
N ILE A 61 -0.35 -11.64 -3.12
CA ILE A 61 0.12 -10.52 -3.93
C ILE A 61 -1.00 -9.90 -4.75
N SER A 62 -1.99 -10.69 -5.16
CA SER A 62 -3.13 -10.20 -5.94
C SER A 62 -4.06 -9.28 -5.16
N THR A 63 -3.97 -9.25 -3.83
CA THR A 63 -4.76 -8.35 -2.99
C THR A 63 -4.14 -6.98 -2.83
N ILE A 64 -2.94 -6.76 -3.38
CA ILE A 64 -2.29 -5.45 -3.42
C ILE A 64 -2.50 -4.86 -4.81
N HIS A 65 -3.22 -3.74 -4.88
CA HIS A 65 -3.57 -3.07 -6.13
C HIS A 65 -2.81 -1.76 -6.26
N PRO A 66 -1.73 -1.73 -7.08
CA PRO A 66 -1.01 -0.47 -7.31
C PRO A 66 -1.83 0.45 -8.20
N THR A 67 -1.81 1.75 -7.91
CA THR A 67 -2.52 2.74 -8.69
C THR A 67 -1.81 4.09 -8.66
N LEU A 68 -1.95 4.84 -9.75
CA LEU A 68 -1.44 6.22 -9.85
C LEU A 68 -2.49 7.26 -9.45
N ASP A 69 -3.73 6.84 -9.30
CA ASP A 69 -4.87 7.72 -8.95
C ASP A 69 -5.54 7.26 -7.66
N TYR A 70 -6.72 7.79 -7.37
CA TYR A 70 -7.48 7.42 -6.18
C TYR A 70 -8.53 6.32 -6.43
N ALA A 71 -8.33 5.50 -7.46
CA ALA A 71 -9.24 4.40 -7.75
C ALA A 71 -9.36 3.46 -6.55
N GLY A 72 -10.57 3.19 -6.11
CA GLY A 72 -10.84 2.32 -4.97
C GLY A 72 -10.79 3.00 -3.61
N PHE A 73 -10.35 4.26 -3.52
CA PHE A 73 -10.25 4.97 -2.24
C PHE A 73 -11.61 5.28 -1.60
N ASP A 74 -12.68 5.31 -2.38
CA ASP A 74 -14.04 5.49 -1.86
C ASP A 74 -14.56 4.29 -1.06
N ARG A 75 -13.82 3.17 -1.07
CA ARG A 75 -14.21 1.92 -0.40
C ARG A 75 -13.26 1.52 0.73
N VAL A 76 -12.22 2.29 1.00
CA VAL A 76 -11.26 1.93 2.05
C VAL A 76 -11.72 2.43 3.42
N ASP A 77 -11.39 1.68 4.47
CA ASP A 77 -11.73 2.01 5.84
C ASP A 77 -10.62 2.81 6.52
N VAL A 78 -9.38 2.55 6.15
CA VAL A 78 -8.20 3.19 6.72
C VAL A 78 -7.23 3.55 5.62
N VAL A 79 -6.69 4.75 5.68
CA VAL A 79 -5.59 5.19 4.82
C VAL A 79 -4.36 5.36 5.69
N VAL A 80 -3.26 4.68 5.32
CA VAL A 80 -1.96 4.85 5.96
C VAL A 80 -1.08 5.65 5.00
N GLU A 81 -0.48 6.72 5.50
CA GLU A 81 0.35 7.60 4.71
C GLU A 81 1.83 7.39 5.07
N ALA A 82 2.66 7.15 4.04
CA ALA A 82 4.12 7.03 4.16
C ALA A 82 4.80 7.73 2.98
N VAL A 83 4.35 8.95 2.70
CA VAL A 83 4.95 9.79 1.66
C VAL A 83 6.21 10.47 2.21
N VAL A 84 6.98 11.12 1.30
CA VAL A 84 8.21 11.81 1.71
C VAL A 84 7.97 12.81 2.84
N GLU A 85 8.95 12.98 3.70
CA GLU A 85 8.87 13.86 4.88
C GLU A 85 9.00 15.34 4.53
N ASN A 86 8.08 15.84 3.72
CA ASN A 86 7.95 17.26 3.44
C ASN A 86 6.58 17.69 3.96
N PRO A 87 6.52 18.55 5.00
CA PRO A 87 5.25 18.94 5.61
C PRO A 87 4.24 19.52 4.62
N LYS A 88 4.70 20.27 3.62
CA LYS A 88 3.80 20.85 2.61
C LYS A 88 3.21 19.79 1.70
N VAL A 89 4.03 18.87 1.22
CA VAL A 89 3.59 17.75 0.38
C VAL A 89 2.64 16.85 1.14
N LYS A 90 3.00 16.49 2.37
CA LYS A 90 2.19 15.64 3.24
C LYS A 90 0.82 16.26 3.49
N LYS A 91 0.77 17.53 3.84
CA LYS A 91 -0.47 18.25 4.10
C LYS A 91 -1.36 18.30 2.85
N ALA A 92 -0.77 18.57 1.69
CA ALA A 92 -1.50 18.61 0.42
C ALA A 92 -2.07 17.24 0.06
N VAL A 93 -1.30 16.17 0.24
CA VAL A 93 -1.72 14.80 -0.03
C VAL A 93 -2.87 14.40 0.88
N LEU A 94 -2.78 14.69 2.18
CA LEU A 94 -3.85 14.37 3.13
C LEU A 94 -5.12 15.14 2.82
N ALA A 95 -5.02 16.43 2.48
CA ALA A 95 -6.17 17.25 2.12
C ALA A 95 -6.85 16.73 0.85
N GLU A 96 -6.08 16.35 -0.15
CA GLU A 96 -6.61 15.76 -1.38
C GLU A 96 -7.27 14.41 -1.10
N THR A 97 -6.66 13.59 -0.27
CA THR A 97 -7.18 12.27 0.08
C THR A 97 -8.52 12.37 0.81
N GLU A 98 -8.67 13.34 1.70
CA GLU A 98 -9.93 13.55 2.43
C GLU A 98 -11.13 13.75 1.49
N GLN A 99 -10.90 14.31 0.31
CA GLN A 99 -11.94 14.53 -0.68
C GLN A 99 -12.29 13.25 -1.47
N LYS A 100 -11.45 12.24 -1.41
CA LYS A 100 -11.58 10.99 -2.19
C LYS A 100 -12.07 9.80 -1.38
N VAL A 101 -12.09 9.92 -0.07
CA VAL A 101 -12.52 8.85 0.83
C VAL A 101 -13.84 9.20 1.49
N ARG A 102 -14.47 8.21 2.12
CA ARG A 102 -15.70 8.42 2.89
C ARG A 102 -15.40 9.26 4.14
N PRO A 103 -16.38 9.99 4.68
CA PRO A 103 -16.18 10.80 5.88
C PRO A 103 -15.72 10.01 7.11
N ASP A 104 -16.06 8.72 7.20
CA ASP A 104 -15.71 7.86 8.32
C ASP A 104 -14.39 7.13 8.14
N THR A 105 -13.71 7.34 7.01
CA THR A 105 -12.39 6.72 6.77
C THR A 105 -11.34 7.31 7.71
N VAL A 106 -10.57 6.45 8.35
CA VAL A 106 -9.48 6.86 9.25
C VAL A 106 -8.23 7.18 8.45
N LEU A 107 -7.65 8.35 8.69
CA LEU A 107 -6.38 8.75 8.08
C LEU A 107 -5.27 8.63 9.13
N ALA A 108 -4.29 7.77 8.88
CA ALA A 108 -3.17 7.54 9.77
C ALA A 108 -1.86 7.92 9.07
N SER A 109 -0.98 8.59 9.80
CA SER A 109 0.33 8.97 9.28
C SER A 109 1.41 8.07 9.88
N ASN A 110 2.31 7.57 9.02
CA ASN A 110 3.43 6.74 9.43
C ASN A 110 4.73 7.57 9.40
N THR A 111 4.85 8.48 10.32
CA THR A 111 6.07 9.29 10.46
C THR A 111 6.55 9.33 11.90
#